data_b09755fb50fc946a055dfe8006291c44
#
_entry.id   b09755fb50fc946a055dfe8006291c44
#
_cell.length_a   1.000
_cell.length_b   1.000
_cell.length_c   1.000
_cell.angle_alpha   90.00
_cell.angle_beta   90.00
_cell.angle_gamma   90.00
#
_symmetry.space_group_name_H-M   'P 1'
#
loop_
_entity.id
_entity.type
_entity.pdbx_description
1 polymer ?
#
loop_
_entity_poly.entity_id
_entity_poly.type
_entity_poly.pdbx_seq_one_letter_code
_entity_poly.pdbx_strand_id
1 'polypeptide(L)'
;MKGEKSVMNMLRGISENGGAVVCIIDSTEMVRRMEQIHKTSAVTSAALGRLLTAAAMMSTYLKNDTDTLTLRIKGDGPAGTVLAVANGKGQVKGYVENPVVEIADRPDGKLNVGGAIGHNGTLSVIRDLGLKEPYVGQIPLVSGEVAEDITNYYATSEQTPTVCALGVLVEPDLTIKKAGGYLLQLLPGATEEEITQLEKNIACLLYTSDAAD
;
A
#
# COMPACT_ATOMS: atom_id res chain seq x y z
N MET A 1 -13.91 -26.30 -9.06
CA MET A 1 -13.52 -24.97 -9.56
C MET A 1 -12.00 -24.88 -9.47
N LYS A 2 -11.27 -24.87 -10.58
CA LYS A 2 -9.83 -24.57 -10.60
C LYS A 2 -9.71 -23.05 -10.36
N GLY A 3 -9.18 -22.66 -9.21
CA GLY A 3 -8.91 -21.26 -8.94
C GLY A 3 -7.84 -20.75 -9.90
N GLU A 4 -8.19 -19.77 -10.72
CA GLU A 4 -7.20 -19.00 -11.44
C GLU A 4 -6.26 -18.37 -10.41
N LYS A 5 -4.96 -18.66 -10.55
CA LYS A 5 -3.94 -17.97 -9.76
C LYS A 5 -3.94 -16.52 -10.21
N SER A 6 -4.36 -15.60 -9.32
CA SER A 6 -4.15 -14.19 -9.53
C SER A 6 -2.64 -13.96 -9.66
N VAL A 7 -2.18 -13.60 -10.85
CA VAL A 7 -0.78 -13.34 -11.13
C VAL A 7 -0.52 -11.87 -10.80
N MET A 8 0.06 -11.60 -9.65
CA MET A 8 0.63 -10.29 -9.36
C MET A 8 1.95 -10.18 -10.13
N ASN A 9 2.09 -9.13 -10.92
CA ASN A 9 3.35 -8.77 -11.55
C ASN A 9 4.12 -7.84 -10.63
N MET A 10 5.17 -8.34 -10.00
CA MET A 10 6.01 -7.57 -9.08
C MET A 10 7.46 -7.66 -9.51
N LEU A 11 8.11 -6.49 -9.53
CA LEU A 11 9.54 -6.34 -9.78
C LEU A 11 10.21 -5.75 -8.55
N ARG A 12 11.30 -6.37 -8.11
CA ARG A 12 12.17 -5.82 -7.09
C ARG A 12 13.57 -5.65 -7.66
N GLY A 13 14.14 -4.48 -7.48
CA GLY A 13 15.48 -4.13 -7.95
C GLY A 13 16.27 -3.41 -6.88
N ILE A 14 17.59 -3.38 -7.07
CA ILE A 14 18.53 -2.59 -6.29
C ILE A 14 19.30 -1.71 -7.25
N SER A 15 19.63 -0.48 -6.86
CA SER A 15 20.49 0.39 -7.65
C SER A 15 21.86 -0.23 -7.85
N GLU A 16 22.55 0.12 -8.94
CA GLU A 16 23.86 -0.44 -9.30
C GLU A 16 24.89 -0.28 -8.17
N ASN A 17 24.85 0.85 -7.47
CA ASN A 17 25.74 1.14 -6.34
C ASN A 17 25.23 0.60 -5.00
N GLY A 18 24.06 -0.03 -4.96
CA GLY A 18 23.47 -0.58 -3.75
C GLY A 18 22.87 0.46 -2.80
N GLY A 19 22.71 1.72 -3.23
CA GLY A 19 22.20 2.81 -2.39
C GLY A 19 20.66 2.88 -2.28
N ALA A 20 19.93 2.17 -3.14
CA ALA A 20 18.47 2.15 -3.10
C ALA A 20 17.89 0.79 -3.51
N VAL A 21 16.75 0.45 -2.91
CA VAL A 21 15.92 -0.69 -3.31
C VAL A 21 14.57 -0.17 -3.77
N VAL A 22 14.06 -0.69 -4.87
CA VAL A 22 12.73 -0.41 -5.37
C VAL A 22 11.92 -1.69 -5.51
N CYS A 23 10.66 -1.64 -5.12
CA CYS A 23 9.66 -2.66 -5.39
C CYS A 23 8.51 -2.01 -6.15
N ILE A 24 8.14 -2.54 -7.30
CA ILE A 24 7.05 -2.04 -8.16
C ILE A 24 6.08 -3.19 -8.37
N ILE A 25 4.77 -2.90 -8.32
CA ILE A 25 3.74 -3.93 -8.46
C ILE A 25 2.58 -3.44 -9.34
N ASP A 26 2.13 -4.29 -10.26
CA ASP A 26 0.77 -4.24 -10.81
C ASP A 26 -0.11 -5.19 -9.99
N SER A 27 -1.00 -4.62 -9.19
CA SER A 27 -1.92 -5.33 -8.30
C SER A 27 -3.35 -5.37 -8.84
N THR A 28 -3.57 -4.99 -10.09
CA THR A 28 -4.91 -4.82 -10.69
C THR A 28 -5.79 -6.05 -10.48
N GLU A 29 -5.31 -7.25 -10.80
CA GLU A 29 -6.10 -8.48 -10.68
C GLU A 29 -6.40 -8.84 -9.20
N MET A 30 -5.46 -8.56 -8.29
CA MET A 30 -5.67 -8.76 -6.86
C MET A 30 -6.79 -7.85 -6.34
N VAL A 31 -6.75 -6.56 -6.73
CA VAL A 31 -7.75 -5.58 -6.28
C VAL A 31 -9.11 -5.82 -6.94
N ARG A 32 -9.15 -6.22 -8.21
CA ARG A 32 -10.38 -6.70 -8.87
C ARG A 32 -11.01 -7.86 -8.12
N ARG A 33 -10.20 -8.85 -7.74
CA ARG A 33 -10.69 -9.99 -6.98
C ARG A 33 -11.21 -9.62 -5.61
N MET A 34 -10.55 -8.68 -4.94
CA MET A 34 -10.99 -8.12 -3.66
C MET A 34 -12.35 -7.45 -3.81
N GLU A 35 -12.53 -6.54 -4.80
CA GLU A 35 -13.82 -5.88 -5.06
C GLU A 35 -14.94 -6.90 -5.30
N GLN A 36 -14.70 -7.90 -6.15
CA GLN A 36 -15.69 -8.96 -6.45
C GLN A 36 -16.13 -9.73 -5.21
N ILE A 37 -15.24 -9.93 -4.24
CA ILE A 37 -15.53 -10.67 -3.00
C ILE A 37 -16.27 -9.77 -2.01
N HIS A 38 -15.80 -8.56 -1.79
CA HIS A 38 -16.28 -7.69 -0.71
C HIS A 38 -17.38 -6.72 -1.15
N LYS A 39 -17.57 -6.53 -2.47
CA LYS A 39 -18.57 -5.59 -3.03
C LYS A 39 -18.42 -4.18 -2.45
N THR A 40 -17.20 -3.70 -2.49
CA THR A 40 -16.81 -2.40 -1.92
C THR A 40 -17.30 -1.24 -2.78
N SER A 41 -17.64 -0.11 -2.15
CA SER A 41 -17.81 1.17 -2.85
C SER A 41 -16.48 1.67 -3.41
N ALA A 42 -16.49 2.68 -4.28
CA ALA A 42 -15.28 3.19 -4.93
C ALA A 42 -14.20 3.57 -3.92
N VAL A 43 -14.56 4.36 -2.89
CA VAL A 43 -13.61 4.84 -1.88
C VAL A 43 -13.04 3.72 -1.02
N THR A 44 -13.84 2.72 -0.64
CA THR A 44 -13.37 1.58 0.15
C THR A 44 -12.60 0.58 -0.69
N SER A 45 -12.90 0.47 -2.00
CA SER A 45 -12.06 -0.25 -2.97
C SER A 45 -10.67 0.37 -3.05
N ALA A 46 -10.59 1.71 -3.10
CA ALA A 46 -9.32 2.41 -3.09
C ALA A 46 -8.56 2.22 -1.76
N ALA A 47 -9.23 2.35 -0.62
CA ALA A 47 -8.63 2.19 0.70
C ALA A 47 -8.05 0.79 0.90
N LEU A 48 -8.87 -0.25 0.73
CA LEU A 48 -8.45 -1.64 0.90
C LEU A 48 -7.46 -2.08 -0.17
N GLY A 49 -7.67 -1.67 -1.43
CA GLY A 49 -6.78 -1.98 -2.55
C GLY A 49 -5.38 -1.42 -2.35
N ARG A 50 -5.25 -0.17 -1.91
CA ARG A 50 -3.95 0.43 -1.55
C ARG A 50 -3.29 -0.34 -0.40
N LEU A 51 -4.03 -0.69 0.64
CA LEU A 51 -3.46 -1.41 1.79
C LEU A 51 -3.01 -2.83 1.42
N LEU A 52 -3.76 -3.56 0.59
CA LEU A 52 -3.37 -4.86 0.04
C LEU A 52 -2.11 -4.76 -0.82
N THR A 53 -2.02 -3.72 -1.66
CA THR A 53 -0.86 -3.45 -2.51
C THR A 53 0.39 -3.16 -1.66
N ALA A 54 0.26 -2.33 -0.62
CA ALA A 54 1.35 -2.07 0.32
C ALA A 54 1.78 -3.35 1.05
N ALA A 55 0.83 -4.16 1.53
CA ALA A 55 1.13 -5.43 2.20
C ALA A 55 1.87 -6.41 1.27
N ALA A 56 1.49 -6.49 0.00
CA ALA A 56 2.18 -7.31 -0.99
C ALA A 56 3.64 -6.87 -1.18
N MET A 57 3.90 -5.58 -1.36
CA MET A 57 5.26 -5.06 -1.50
C MET A 57 6.09 -5.27 -0.22
N MET A 58 5.52 -4.94 0.94
CA MET A 58 6.21 -5.08 2.22
C MET A 58 6.49 -6.55 2.58
N SER A 59 5.67 -7.50 2.11
CA SER A 59 5.89 -8.94 2.34
C SER A 59 7.16 -9.47 1.67
N THR A 60 7.70 -8.77 0.67
CA THR A 60 8.96 -9.15 0.00
C THR A 60 10.19 -9.11 0.92
N TYR A 61 10.06 -8.48 2.08
CA TYR A 61 11.10 -8.44 3.11
C TYR A 61 11.00 -9.59 4.14
N LEU A 62 9.93 -10.40 4.08
CA LEU A 62 9.80 -11.61 4.89
C LEU A 62 10.77 -12.68 4.38
N LYS A 63 11.43 -13.39 5.31
CA LYS A 63 12.48 -14.33 4.96
C LYS A 63 11.97 -15.75 4.75
N ASN A 64 10.92 -16.13 5.49
CA ASN A 64 10.38 -17.48 5.44
C ASN A 64 8.96 -17.47 4.88
N ASP A 65 8.57 -18.53 4.21
CA ASP A 65 7.24 -18.72 3.63
C ASP A 65 6.11 -18.62 4.66
N THR A 66 6.39 -18.98 5.92
CA THR A 66 5.48 -18.98 7.05
C THR A 66 5.38 -17.64 7.76
N ASP A 67 6.35 -16.75 7.54
CA ASP A 67 6.32 -15.42 8.14
C ASP A 67 5.10 -14.65 7.63
N THR A 68 4.52 -13.82 8.49
CA THR A 68 3.37 -12.99 8.10
C THR A 68 3.57 -11.53 8.45
N LEU A 69 3.01 -10.68 7.61
CA LEU A 69 2.90 -9.25 7.80
C LEU A 69 1.43 -8.87 7.86
N THR A 70 1.02 -8.19 8.91
CA THR A 70 -0.33 -7.60 9.02
C THR A 70 -0.22 -6.09 9.05
N LEU A 71 -0.93 -5.43 8.15
CA LEU A 71 -1.18 -4.00 8.15
C LEU A 71 -2.60 -3.75 8.62
N ARG A 72 -2.76 -2.96 9.67
CA ARG A 72 -4.07 -2.60 10.20
C ARG A 72 -4.14 -1.09 10.35
N ILE A 73 -5.09 -0.49 9.66
CA ILE A 73 -5.45 0.92 9.83
C ILE A 73 -6.78 0.98 10.57
N LYS A 74 -6.82 1.76 11.63
CA LYS A 74 -8.04 2.09 12.36
C LYS A 74 -8.08 3.59 12.60
N GLY A 75 -8.90 4.28 11.82
CA GLY A 75 -9.18 5.69 11.98
C GLY A 75 -10.57 5.93 12.58
N ASP A 76 -10.97 7.18 12.61
CA ASP A 76 -12.27 7.66 13.08
C ASP A 76 -13.29 7.85 11.94
N GLY A 77 -12.93 7.48 10.72
CA GLY A 77 -13.80 7.59 9.55
C GLY A 77 -14.79 6.43 9.38
N PRO A 78 -15.76 6.57 8.47
CA PRO A 78 -16.86 5.64 8.31
C PRO A 78 -16.45 4.25 7.79
N ALA A 79 -15.29 4.09 7.16
CA ALA A 79 -14.79 2.78 6.70
C ALA A 79 -14.46 1.82 7.87
N GLY A 80 -14.23 2.36 9.07
CA GLY A 80 -13.84 1.59 10.24
C GLY A 80 -12.42 1.01 10.08
N THR A 81 -12.25 -0.22 10.48
CA THR A 81 -10.96 -0.92 10.38
C THR A 81 -10.71 -1.40 8.95
N VAL A 82 -9.53 -1.09 8.40
CA VAL A 82 -9.00 -1.66 7.16
C VAL A 82 -7.81 -2.55 7.49
N LEU A 83 -7.83 -3.80 7.04
CA LEU A 83 -6.83 -4.79 7.39
C LEU A 83 -6.34 -5.55 6.15
N ALA A 84 -5.03 -5.72 6.04
CA ALA A 84 -4.37 -6.55 5.05
C ALA A 84 -3.35 -7.47 5.73
N VAL A 85 -3.30 -8.72 5.29
CA VAL A 85 -2.32 -9.72 5.75
C VAL A 85 -1.64 -10.31 4.54
N ALA A 86 -0.32 -10.35 4.57
CA ALA A 86 0.50 -11.01 3.56
C ALA A 86 1.44 -12.03 4.21
N ASN A 87 1.79 -13.08 3.50
CA ASN A 87 2.81 -14.05 3.94
C ASN A 87 4.05 -14.02 3.06
N GLY A 88 5.09 -14.75 3.47
CA GLY A 88 6.35 -14.82 2.73
C GLY A 88 6.25 -15.45 1.34
N LYS A 89 5.12 -16.10 1.00
CA LYS A 89 4.80 -16.59 -0.35
C LYS A 89 4.19 -15.52 -1.25
N GLY A 90 4.00 -14.30 -0.77
CA GLY A 90 3.32 -13.23 -1.50
C GLY A 90 1.80 -13.40 -1.61
N GLN A 91 1.18 -14.28 -0.82
CA GLN A 91 -0.27 -14.40 -0.75
C GLN A 91 -0.82 -13.30 0.14
N VAL A 92 -1.80 -12.56 -0.36
CA VAL A 92 -2.39 -11.43 0.34
C VAL A 92 -3.89 -11.62 0.52
N LYS A 93 -4.40 -11.25 1.69
CA LYS A 93 -5.82 -11.20 2.02
C LYS A 93 -6.11 -9.99 2.90
N GLY A 94 -7.34 -9.53 2.91
CA GLY A 94 -7.74 -8.42 3.77
C GLY A 94 -9.22 -8.17 3.74
N TYR A 95 -9.65 -7.20 4.54
CA TYR A 95 -11.03 -6.74 4.57
C TYR A 95 -11.09 -5.28 5.01
N VAL A 96 -12.22 -4.67 4.76
CA VAL A 96 -12.64 -3.39 5.34
C VAL A 96 -13.90 -3.64 6.17
N GLU A 97 -13.99 -3.03 7.34
CA GLU A 97 -15.10 -3.26 8.29
C GLU A 97 -16.44 -2.85 7.69
N ASN A 98 -16.50 -1.67 7.08
CA ASN A 98 -17.66 -1.18 6.36
C ASN A 98 -17.32 -1.10 4.85
N PRO A 99 -17.73 -2.12 4.06
CA PRO A 99 -17.35 -2.18 2.64
C PRO A 99 -18.06 -1.15 1.77
N VAL A 100 -19.21 -0.66 2.19
CA VAL A 100 -19.97 0.36 1.45
C VAL A 100 -20.00 1.65 2.26
N VAL A 101 -19.29 2.66 1.78
CA VAL A 101 -19.21 3.99 2.37
C VAL A 101 -19.52 5.01 1.30
N GLU A 102 -20.44 5.91 1.58
CA GLU A 102 -20.78 7.07 0.75
C GLU A 102 -20.17 8.32 1.38
N ILE A 103 -19.23 8.94 0.69
CA ILE A 103 -18.57 10.17 1.10
C ILE A 103 -18.29 11.00 -0.15
N ALA A 104 -18.36 12.32 -0.02
CA ALA A 104 -18.04 13.22 -1.13
C ALA A 104 -16.58 13.07 -1.54
N ASP A 105 -16.35 13.11 -2.85
CA ASP A 105 -15.00 13.17 -3.40
C ASP A 105 -14.27 14.42 -2.96
N ARG A 106 -12.96 14.42 -3.10
CA ARG A 106 -12.13 15.58 -2.84
C ARG A 106 -12.44 16.70 -3.87
N PRO A 107 -12.11 17.97 -3.54
CA PRO A 107 -12.31 19.09 -4.47
C PRO A 107 -11.57 18.94 -5.81
N ASP A 108 -10.50 18.12 -5.84
CA ASP A 108 -9.73 17.79 -7.05
C ASP A 108 -10.35 16.63 -7.87
N GLY A 109 -11.55 16.16 -7.50
CA GLY A 109 -12.25 15.06 -8.16
C GLY A 109 -11.73 13.65 -7.80
N LYS A 110 -10.75 13.54 -6.93
CA LYS A 110 -10.20 12.24 -6.48
C LYS A 110 -11.02 11.66 -5.34
N LEU A 111 -11.03 10.33 -5.22
CA LEU A 111 -11.68 9.62 -4.11
C LEU A 111 -11.10 10.07 -2.76
N ASN A 112 -11.95 10.39 -1.81
CA ASN A 112 -11.58 10.88 -0.48
C ASN A 112 -11.26 9.72 0.47
N VAL A 113 -10.15 9.01 0.23
CA VAL A 113 -9.75 7.86 1.03
C VAL A 113 -9.42 8.27 2.47
N GLY A 114 -8.71 9.39 2.65
CA GLY A 114 -8.43 9.91 3.98
C GLY A 114 -9.69 10.24 4.78
N GLY A 115 -10.72 10.81 4.13
CA GLY A 115 -12.01 11.04 4.78
C GLY A 115 -12.77 9.75 5.12
N ALA A 116 -12.66 8.71 4.28
CA ALA A 116 -13.29 7.41 4.55
C ALA A 116 -12.61 6.66 5.71
N ILE A 117 -11.29 6.71 5.79
CA ILE A 117 -10.51 6.09 6.88
C ILE A 117 -10.57 6.94 8.16
N GLY A 118 -10.52 8.26 8.02
CA GLY A 118 -10.38 9.21 9.12
C GLY A 118 -8.93 9.56 9.41
N HIS A 119 -8.73 10.70 10.07
CA HIS A 119 -7.40 11.25 10.36
C HIS A 119 -6.93 10.93 11.78
N ASN A 120 -7.87 10.69 12.71
CA ASN A 120 -7.54 10.35 14.09
C ASN A 120 -7.56 8.83 14.25
N GLY A 121 -6.38 8.24 14.29
CA GLY A 121 -6.27 6.79 14.37
C GLY A 121 -4.84 6.31 14.31
N THR A 122 -4.68 5.03 14.01
CA THR A 122 -3.37 4.37 14.01
C THR A 122 -3.19 3.44 12.81
N LEU A 123 -1.97 3.42 12.29
CA LEU A 123 -1.44 2.33 11.47
C LEU A 123 -0.63 1.40 12.38
N SER A 124 -0.98 0.12 12.40
CA SER A 124 -0.24 -0.94 13.07
C SER A 124 0.38 -1.87 12.03
N VAL A 125 1.66 -2.12 12.15
CA VAL A 125 2.43 -3.07 11.33
C VAL A 125 2.89 -4.20 12.23
N ILE A 126 2.37 -5.41 12.02
CA ILE A 126 2.65 -6.58 12.84
C ILE A 126 3.39 -7.59 11.99
N ARG A 127 4.58 -8.01 12.41
CA ARG A 127 5.37 -9.06 11.76
C ARG A 127 5.47 -10.26 12.68
N ASP A 128 4.84 -11.35 12.28
CA ASP A 128 5.02 -12.64 12.93
C ASP A 128 6.08 -13.44 12.17
N LEU A 129 7.22 -13.60 12.80
CA LEU A 129 8.41 -14.26 12.26
C LEU A 129 8.63 -15.64 12.90
N GLY A 130 7.60 -16.22 13.52
CA GLY A 130 7.69 -17.48 14.25
C GLY A 130 8.46 -17.39 15.57
N LEU A 131 8.65 -16.17 16.09
CA LEU A 131 9.24 -15.92 17.40
C LEU A 131 8.17 -16.02 18.50
N LYS A 132 8.62 -15.98 19.78
CA LYS A 132 7.72 -16.06 20.94
C LYS A 132 6.62 -15.00 20.91
N GLU A 133 6.96 -13.80 20.45
CA GLU A 133 6.05 -12.68 20.31
C GLU A 133 6.27 -12.01 18.94
N PRO A 134 5.20 -11.55 18.27
CA PRO A 134 5.33 -10.81 17.03
C PRO A 134 5.94 -9.42 17.29
N TYR A 135 6.67 -8.91 16.31
CA TYR A 135 7.05 -7.50 16.31
C TYR A 135 5.84 -6.63 15.96
N VAL A 136 5.59 -5.58 16.75
CA VAL A 136 4.49 -4.64 16.54
C VAL A 136 5.04 -3.23 16.48
N GLY A 137 4.98 -2.61 15.31
CA GLY A 137 5.17 -1.17 15.12
C GLY A 137 3.82 -0.48 15.02
N GLN A 138 3.63 0.65 15.70
CA GLN A 138 2.40 1.42 15.67
C GLN A 138 2.71 2.91 15.63
N ILE A 139 2.04 3.61 14.72
CA ILE A 139 2.16 5.05 14.56
C ILE A 139 0.76 5.71 14.47
N PRO A 140 0.62 6.97 14.85
CA PRO A 140 -0.59 7.73 14.51
C PRO A 140 -0.70 7.91 12.99
N LEU A 141 -1.92 8.00 12.48
CA LEU A 141 -2.16 8.35 11.08
C LEU A 141 -1.71 9.79 10.81
N VAL A 142 -1.19 10.01 9.61
CA VAL A 142 -0.84 11.34 9.10
C VAL A 142 -1.97 11.90 8.25
N SER A 143 -2.49 11.09 7.33
CA SER A 143 -3.51 11.53 6.39
C SER A 143 -4.66 10.54 6.17
N GLY A 144 -4.46 9.27 6.49
CA GLY A 144 -5.40 8.20 6.14
C GLY A 144 -5.38 7.83 4.64
N GLU A 145 -4.49 8.40 3.83
CA GLU A 145 -4.33 8.10 2.39
C GLU A 145 -3.54 6.81 2.12
N VAL A 146 -3.17 6.08 3.14
CA VAL A 146 -2.41 4.82 3.15
C VAL A 146 -0.94 5.01 2.74
N ALA A 147 -0.65 5.58 1.58
CA ALA A 147 0.72 5.72 1.07
C ALA A 147 1.57 6.63 1.96
N GLU A 148 1.02 7.76 2.38
CA GLU A 148 1.69 8.69 3.29
C GLU A 148 1.88 8.07 4.68
N ASP A 149 0.89 7.33 5.16
CA ASP A 149 0.97 6.64 6.46
C ASP A 149 2.05 5.55 6.45
N ILE A 150 2.17 4.78 5.35
CA ILE A 150 3.26 3.80 5.16
C ILE A 150 4.62 4.50 5.09
N THR A 151 4.74 5.61 4.35
CA THR A 151 5.96 6.41 4.28
C THR A 151 6.38 6.88 5.68
N ASN A 152 5.43 7.43 6.45
CA ASN A 152 5.68 7.87 7.81
C ASN A 152 6.05 6.72 8.76
N TYR A 153 5.44 5.54 8.59
CA TYR A 153 5.81 4.35 9.36
C TYR A 153 7.30 4.00 9.17
N TYR A 154 7.77 3.97 7.95
CA TYR A 154 9.18 3.69 7.68
C TYR A 154 10.11 4.76 8.24
N ALA A 155 9.74 6.03 8.14
CA ALA A 155 10.55 7.13 8.66
C ALA A 155 10.66 7.10 10.19
N THR A 156 9.53 6.85 10.90
CA THR A 156 9.46 7.00 12.34
C THR A 156 9.74 5.71 13.12
N SER A 157 9.26 4.57 12.62
CA SER A 157 9.37 3.27 13.29
C SER A 157 10.56 2.46 12.82
N GLU A 158 10.86 2.47 11.51
CA GLU A 158 11.97 1.70 10.93
C GLU A 158 13.24 2.55 10.69
N GLN A 159 13.12 3.88 10.81
CA GLN A 159 14.21 4.85 10.55
C GLN A 159 14.84 4.66 9.17
N THR A 160 14.03 4.26 8.19
CA THR A 160 14.45 4.00 6.81
C THR A 160 13.79 5.04 5.90
N PRO A 161 14.56 5.91 5.23
CA PRO A 161 14.00 6.85 4.27
C PRO A 161 13.31 6.09 3.14
N THR A 162 12.00 6.32 3.00
CA THR A 162 11.15 5.54 2.11
C THR A 162 10.17 6.46 1.39
N VAL A 163 9.93 6.18 0.11
CA VAL A 163 8.84 6.76 -0.67
C VAL A 163 7.89 5.64 -1.05
N CYS A 164 6.62 5.81 -0.72
CA CYS A 164 5.54 4.89 -1.08
C CYS A 164 4.53 5.64 -1.96
N ALA A 165 4.19 5.07 -3.10
CA ALA A 165 3.08 5.54 -3.91
C ALA A 165 2.14 4.37 -4.23
N LEU A 166 0.84 4.61 -4.08
CA LEU A 166 -0.21 3.62 -4.24
C LEU A 166 -1.36 4.23 -5.02
N GLY A 167 -1.83 3.52 -6.04
CA GLY A 167 -2.95 3.93 -6.86
C GLY A 167 -3.97 2.82 -7.04
N VAL A 168 -5.24 3.19 -7.00
CA VAL A 168 -6.38 2.35 -7.41
C VAL A 168 -7.32 3.23 -8.19
N LEU A 169 -7.47 2.93 -9.48
CA LEU A 169 -8.40 3.61 -10.37
C LEU A 169 -9.67 2.78 -10.50
N VAL A 170 -10.78 3.37 -10.07
CA VAL A 170 -12.10 2.75 -10.05
C VAL A 170 -12.96 3.41 -11.13
N GLU A 171 -13.59 2.60 -11.97
CA GLU A 171 -14.53 3.10 -12.98
C GLU A 171 -15.89 3.45 -12.35
N PRO A 172 -16.74 4.24 -13.02
CA PRO A 172 -18.07 4.61 -12.51
C PRO A 172 -19.00 3.41 -12.22
N ASP A 173 -18.76 2.28 -12.85
CA ASP A 173 -19.48 1.01 -12.60
C ASP A 173 -18.91 0.21 -11.42
N LEU A 174 -17.98 0.80 -10.65
CA LEU A 174 -17.26 0.25 -9.51
C LEU A 174 -16.22 -0.83 -9.87
N THR A 175 -16.01 -1.12 -11.15
CA THR A 175 -14.93 -2.05 -11.56
C THR A 175 -13.56 -1.40 -11.40
N ILE A 176 -12.56 -2.23 -11.11
CA ILE A 176 -11.18 -1.74 -10.96
C ILE A 176 -10.52 -1.68 -12.34
N LYS A 177 -10.23 -0.47 -12.82
CA LYS A 177 -9.51 -0.26 -14.08
C LYS A 177 -8.04 -0.63 -13.94
N LYS A 178 -7.39 -0.05 -12.94
CA LYS A 178 -5.98 -0.27 -12.62
C LYS A 178 -5.72 -0.16 -11.12
N ALA A 179 -4.75 -0.95 -10.65
CA ALA A 179 -4.21 -0.80 -9.30
C ALA A 179 -2.72 -1.18 -9.28
N GLY A 180 -1.95 -0.49 -8.46
CA GLY A 180 -0.53 -0.74 -8.34
C GLY A 180 0.16 0.25 -7.43
N GLY A 181 1.48 0.20 -7.44
CA GLY A 181 2.28 1.11 -6.65
C GLY A 181 3.75 0.79 -6.69
N TYR A 182 4.52 1.61 -5.98
CA TYR A 182 5.92 1.35 -5.74
C TYR A 182 6.32 1.71 -4.31
N LEU A 183 7.35 1.05 -3.85
CA LEU A 183 8.03 1.30 -2.58
C LEU A 183 9.52 1.44 -2.89
N LEU A 184 10.08 2.62 -2.64
CA LEU A 184 11.49 2.93 -2.82
C LEU A 184 12.11 3.24 -1.46
N GLN A 185 13.20 2.58 -1.14
CA GLN A 185 13.91 2.75 0.12
C GLN A 185 15.37 3.11 -0.14
N LEU A 186 15.87 4.11 0.56
CA LEU A 186 17.29 4.42 0.59
C LEU A 186 17.98 3.48 1.58
N LEU A 187 19.13 2.96 1.16
CA LEU A 187 19.99 2.12 1.98
C LEU A 187 21.15 2.92 2.57
N PRO A 188 21.74 2.48 3.68
CA PRO A 188 22.96 3.08 4.19
C PRO A 188 24.07 3.03 3.12
N GLY A 189 24.57 4.19 2.73
CA GLY A 189 25.58 4.31 1.65
C GLY A 189 25.07 4.94 0.37
N ALA A 190 23.78 5.31 0.28
CA ALA A 190 23.29 6.15 -0.81
C ALA A 190 24.05 7.47 -0.86
N THR A 191 24.54 7.84 -2.07
CA THR A 191 25.25 9.11 -2.27
C THR A 191 24.25 10.24 -2.52
N GLU A 192 24.65 11.48 -2.27
CA GLU A 192 23.83 12.68 -2.57
C GLU A 192 23.46 12.78 -4.07
N GLU A 193 24.37 12.33 -4.95
CA GLU A 193 24.07 12.28 -6.39
C GLU A 193 22.98 11.28 -6.72
N GLU A 194 23.01 10.07 -6.12
CA GLU A 194 21.96 9.06 -6.29
C GLU A 194 20.61 9.56 -5.76
N ILE A 195 20.60 10.18 -4.58
CA ILE A 195 19.39 10.75 -3.98
C ILE A 195 18.79 11.81 -4.92
N THR A 196 19.61 12.75 -5.38
CA THR A 196 19.17 13.80 -6.30
C THR A 196 18.63 13.24 -7.62
N GLN A 197 19.25 12.18 -8.15
CA GLN A 197 18.76 11.53 -9.37
C GLN A 197 17.44 10.79 -9.15
N LEU A 198 17.29 10.10 -8.01
CA LEU A 198 16.05 9.43 -7.64
C LEU A 198 14.90 10.42 -7.45
N GLU A 199 15.12 11.55 -6.77
CA GLU A 199 14.14 12.62 -6.62
C GLU A 199 13.64 13.16 -7.97
N LYS A 200 14.55 13.41 -8.90
CA LYS A 200 14.19 13.83 -10.27
C LYS A 200 13.35 12.77 -10.98
N ASN A 201 13.72 11.50 -10.87
CA ASN A 201 13.01 10.39 -11.51
C ASN A 201 11.59 10.24 -10.93
N ILE A 202 11.44 10.36 -9.59
CA ILE A 202 10.14 10.31 -8.91
C ILE A 202 9.25 11.48 -9.34
N ALA A 203 9.80 12.68 -9.40
CA ALA A 203 9.07 13.86 -9.88
C ALA A 203 8.54 13.68 -11.31
N CYS A 204 9.34 13.07 -12.20
CA CYS A 204 8.89 12.74 -13.56
C CYS A 204 7.74 11.72 -13.56
N LEU A 205 7.77 10.70 -12.70
CA LEU A 205 6.72 9.69 -12.60
C LEU A 205 5.39 10.31 -12.13
N LEU A 206 5.44 11.21 -11.16
CA LEU A 206 4.25 11.91 -10.66
C LEU A 206 3.64 12.81 -11.75
N TYR A 207 4.48 13.53 -12.50
CA TYR A 207 4.02 14.41 -13.59
C TYR A 207 3.36 13.64 -14.74
N THR A 208 3.86 12.44 -15.07
CA THR A 208 3.27 11.61 -16.13
C THR A 208 1.96 10.93 -15.70
N SER A 209 1.74 10.69 -14.41
CA SER A 209 0.47 10.15 -13.92
C SER A 209 -0.65 11.18 -13.95
N ASP A 210 -0.36 12.46 -13.66
CA ASP A 210 -1.34 13.55 -13.72
C ASP A 210 -1.67 13.98 -15.17
N ALA A 211 -0.81 13.64 -16.15
CA ALA A 211 -1.05 13.95 -17.57
C ALA A 211 -1.80 12.83 -18.32
N ALA A 212 -2.09 11.71 -17.67
CA ALA A 212 -2.78 10.55 -18.23
C ALA A 212 -4.28 10.49 -17.86
N ASP A 213 -4.77 11.46 -17.07
CA ASP A 213 -6.17 11.72 -16.76
C ASP A 213 -6.67 12.88 -17.65
#